data_c7d4f874617c2d34def27d56a9578757
#
_entry.id   c7d4f874617c2d34def27d56a9578757
#
_cell.length_a   1.000
_cell.length_b   1.000
_cell.length_c   1.000
_cell.angle_alpha   90.00
_cell.angle_beta   90.00
_cell.angle_gamma   90.00
#
_symmetry.space_group_name_H-M   'P 1'
#
loop_
_entity.id
_entity.type
_entity.pdbx_description
1 polymer ?
#
loop_
_entity_poly.entity_id
_entity_poly.type
_entity_poly.pdbx_seq_one_letter_code
_entity_poly.pdbx_strand_id
1 'polypeptide(L)'
;RRQRQMCIRDRQAIDAIDGLYERFHQEGCYGRELFWEQGAACDIVWGRTRGYNSLATLAYTGDESPLRDVFSRMYSTMSRANWIIQELVKKEKGTTLTAVEKRSLGEAYFSRGWAHYLIAYRYGTDKQGVPFVRYEDFPDDYDNSIPPQQATVMDNYKLIIEDMDKAIAYLPNFESYDADNRGRAHQAAAVAFKAKTYAYWATWDATQWNNVIEMVNQLENNYNRDLAPTFAELFSSDLKDYWNAEYLWTIPSIGGALPGGTEFPGIILENKGWGKYNGWGQMKPSYDIYEEMAKDGKGNDRLVRSILEYNQEFPFFGETRKFWSTSDLEAGFMINKYIDAFIYSDPVGEGAVSANGDWPTVRVNFPIIRFAEMLLLSLIHI
;
A
#
# COMPACT_ATOMS: atom_id res chain seq x y z
N ARG A 1 -0.44 -15.70 38.27
CA ARG A 1 0.88 -15.79 37.60
C ARG A 1 0.76 -16.15 36.12
N ARG A 2 -0.01 -17.20 35.75
CA ARG A 2 -0.13 -17.67 34.36
C ARG A 2 -0.79 -16.61 33.42
N GLN A 3 -1.84 -15.93 33.87
CA GLN A 3 -2.52 -14.87 33.12
C GLN A 3 -1.63 -13.64 32.91
N ARG A 4 -0.81 -13.24 33.92
CA ARG A 4 0.13 -12.13 33.83
C ARG A 4 1.30 -12.42 32.86
N GLN A 5 1.78 -13.65 32.83
CA GLN A 5 2.79 -14.09 31.86
C GLN A 5 2.25 -14.12 30.43
N MET A 6 0.98 -14.51 30.25
CA MET A 6 0.31 -14.52 28.96
C MET A 6 0.15 -13.11 28.40
N CYS A 7 -0.31 -12.14 29.22
CA CYS A 7 -0.42 -10.74 28.84
C CYS A 7 0.93 -10.09 28.45
N ILE A 8 2.03 -10.47 29.12
CA ILE A 8 3.36 -9.96 28.77
C ILE A 8 3.80 -10.51 27.39
N ARG A 9 3.56 -11.77 27.13
CA ARG A 9 3.91 -12.43 25.86
C ARG A 9 3.13 -11.87 24.67
N ASP A 10 1.82 -11.70 24.86
CA ASP A 10 0.96 -11.10 23.82
C ASP A 10 1.42 -9.67 23.51
N ARG A 11 1.75 -8.89 24.53
CA ARG A 11 2.30 -7.53 24.32
C ARG A 11 3.60 -7.54 23.53
N GLN A 12 4.52 -8.46 23.80
CA GLN A 12 5.79 -8.57 23.06
C GLN A 12 5.54 -8.91 21.58
N ALA A 13 4.57 -9.80 21.29
CA ALA A 13 4.20 -10.12 19.92
C ALA A 13 3.55 -8.93 19.21
N ILE A 14 2.67 -8.19 19.90
CA ILE A 14 2.06 -6.97 19.38
C ILE A 14 3.13 -5.92 19.09
N ASP A 15 4.00 -5.60 20.05
CA ASP A 15 5.06 -4.59 19.90
C ASP A 15 5.99 -4.90 18.72
N ALA A 16 6.32 -6.18 18.52
CA ALA A 16 7.14 -6.63 17.39
C ALA A 16 6.45 -6.42 16.04
N ILE A 17 5.14 -6.74 15.95
CA ILE A 17 4.34 -6.56 14.74
C ILE A 17 4.03 -5.08 14.48
N ASP A 18 3.74 -4.29 15.50
CA ASP A 18 3.51 -2.85 15.35
C ASP A 18 4.77 -2.16 14.80
N GLY A 19 5.97 -2.56 15.28
CA GLY A 19 7.23 -2.13 14.70
C GLY A 19 7.48 -2.61 13.26
N LEU A 20 6.76 -3.63 12.78
CA LEU A 20 6.78 -4.06 11.38
C LEU A 20 5.82 -3.18 10.55
N TYR A 21 4.60 -2.90 11.05
CA TYR A 21 3.64 -2.00 10.39
C TYR A 21 4.15 -0.57 10.29
N GLU A 22 4.88 -0.06 11.28
CA GLU A 22 5.54 1.25 11.21
C GLU A 22 6.39 1.42 9.94
N ARG A 23 6.97 0.31 9.44
CA ARG A 23 7.76 0.31 8.20
C ARG A 23 6.98 0.73 6.98
N PHE A 24 5.68 0.46 6.95
CA PHE A 24 4.83 0.80 5.81
C PHE A 24 4.60 2.31 5.69
N HIS A 25 4.69 3.04 6.78
CA HIS A 25 4.56 4.49 6.84
C HIS A 25 5.89 5.24 6.61
N GLN A 26 7.01 4.54 6.50
CA GLN A 26 8.31 5.18 6.31
C GLN A 26 8.56 5.60 4.86
N GLU A 27 9.47 6.59 4.69
CA GLU A 27 9.78 7.20 3.39
C GLU A 27 10.13 6.20 2.28
N GLY A 28 10.89 5.15 2.57
CA GLY A 28 11.24 4.10 1.61
C GLY A 28 10.09 3.13 1.30
N CYS A 29 8.86 3.44 1.72
CA CYS A 29 7.67 2.65 1.48
C CYS A 29 6.51 3.57 1.09
N TYR A 30 5.30 3.33 1.63
CA TYR A 30 4.11 4.17 1.34
C TYR A 30 4.15 5.54 2.02
N GLY A 31 5.11 5.83 2.89
CA GLY A 31 5.36 7.18 3.36
C GLY A 31 5.78 8.13 2.23
N ARG A 32 6.48 7.65 1.17
CA ARG A 32 6.85 8.50 0.03
C ARG A 32 7.23 7.70 -1.22
N GLU A 33 8.35 6.97 -1.20
CA GLU A 33 9.05 6.51 -2.40
C GLU A 33 8.23 5.52 -3.23
N LEU A 34 7.56 4.58 -2.59
CA LEU A 34 6.78 3.57 -3.30
C LEU A 34 5.57 4.16 -4.04
N PHE A 35 4.95 5.18 -3.45
CA PHE A 35 3.89 5.92 -4.12
C PHE A 35 4.44 6.74 -5.30
N TRP A 36 5.54 7.43 -5.10
CA TRP A 36 6.14 8.26 -6.13
C TRP A 36 6.66 7.44 -7.29
N GLU A 37 7.31 6.32 -7.03
CA GLU A 37 7.74 5.39 -8.06
C GLU A 37 6.56 4.97 -8.95
N GLN A 38 5.46 4.56 -8.34
CA GLN A 38 4.27 4.12 -9.06
C GLN A 38 3.62 5.26 -9.86
N GLY A 39 3.52 6.45 -9.28
CA GLY A 39 2.96 7.62 -9.95
C GLY A 39 3.86 8.18 -11.05
N ALA A 40 5.17 8.27 -10.80
CA ALA A 40 6.11 8.84 -11.76
C ALA A 40 6.38 7.93 -12.97
N ALA A 41 6.28 6.61 -12.78
CA ALA A 41 6.52 5.65 -13.85
C ALA A 41 5.30 5.46 -14.78
N CYS A 42 4.20 6.19 -14.58
CA CYS A 42 3.03 6.14 -15.44
C CYS A 42 2.92 7.40 -16.31
N ASP A 43 2.38 7.25 -17.51
CA ASP A 43 2.19 8.32 -18.50
C ASP A 43 0.95 9.19 -18.27
N ILE A 44 0.10 8.82 -17.31
CA ILE A 44 -1.13 9.56 -16.97
C ILE A 44 -0.91 10.64 -15.90
N VAL A 45 0.25 10.63 -15.25
CA VAL A 45 0.63 11.61 -14.23
C VAL A 45 2.01 12.16 -14.52
N TRP A 46 2.16 13.48 -14.46
CA TRP A 46 3.44 14.13 -14.67
C TRP A 46 4.11 14.48 -13.33
N GLY A 47 5.33 13.97 -13.13
CA GLY A 47 6.13 14.22 -11.93
C GLY A 47 7.01 15.44 -12.10
N ARG A 48 6.95 16.38 -11.16
CA ARG A 48 7.57 17.72 -11.29
C ARG A 48 9.04 17.79 -10.89
N THR A 49 9.59 16.93 -10.06
CA THR A 49 10.96 17.16 -9.53
C THR A 49 11.72 15.94 -9.02
N ARG A 50 13.06 16.13 -8.92
CA ARG A 50 14.03 15.36 -8.11
C ARG A 50 14.17 13.88 -8.46
N GLY A 51 14.80 13.55 -9.56
CA GLY A 51 15.12 12.18 -9.89
C GLY A 51 13.92 11.35 -10.39
N TYR A 52 12.70 11.85 -10.22
CA TYR A 52 11.50 11.18 -10.71
C TYR A 52 11.24 11.42 -12.20
N ASN A 53 11.83 12.45 -12.77
CA ASN A 53 11.78 12.66 -14.22
C ASN A 53 12.45 11.52 -14.97
N SER A 54 13.50 10.93 -14.43
CA SER A 54 14.15 9.75 -15.00
C SER A 54 13.23 8.54 -15.00
N LEU A 55 12.41 8.35 -13.98
CA LEU A 55 11.38 7.29 -13.93
C LEU A 55 10.29 7.55 -14.98
N ALA A 56 9.79 8.77 -15.08
CA ALA A 56 8.76 9.13 -16.05
C ALA A 56 9.22 8.97 -17.50
N THR A 57 10.48 9.25 -17.78
CA THR A 57 11.09 9.10 -19.12
C THR A 57 11.71 7.72 -19.35
N LEU A 58 11.63 6.81 -18.38
CA LEU A 58 12.26 5.48 -18.38
C LEU A 58 13.78 5.51 -18.60
N ALA A 59 14.43 6.65 -18.28
CA ALA A 59 15.86 6.87 -18.41
C ALA A 59 16.57 6.85 -17.05
N TYR A 60 16.28 5.86 -16.23
CA TYR A 60 16.80 5.71 -14.87
C TYR A 60 17.90 4.65 -14.77
N THR A 61 18.66 4.73 -13.68
CA THR A 61 19.63 3.73 -13.24
C THR A 61 19.21 3.14 -11.89
N GLY A 62 19.83 2.03 -11.49
CA GLY A 62 19.57 1.42 -10.18
C GLY A 62 19.96 2.30 -8.97
N ASP A 63 20.71 3.38 -9.20
CA ASP A 63 21.15 4.31 -8.16
C ASP A 63 20.13 5.39 -7.79
N GLU A 64 19.03 5.49 -8.54
CA GLU A 64 17.96 6.43 -8.23
C GLU A 64 17.39 6.19 -6.82
N SER A 65 17.30 7.27 -6.04
CA SER A 65 16.90 7.16 -4.63
C SER A 65 15.56 6.42 -4.41
N PRO A 66 14.51 6.64 -5.23
CA PRO A 66 13.28 5.90 -5.05
C PRO A 66 13.47 4.38 -5.16
N LEU A 67 14.20 3.93 -6.17
CA LEU A 67 14.44 2.50 -6.41
C LEU A 67 15.30 1.89 -5.31
N ARG A 68 16.43 2.53 -4.98
CA ARG A 68 17.35 2.07 -3.94
C ARG A 68 16.69 2.03 -2.55
N ASP A 69 15.92 3.06 -2.22
CA ASP A 69 15.33 3.20 -0.89
C ASP A 69 14.16 2.20 -0.70
N VAL A 70 13.35 1.96 -1.73
CA VAL A 70 12.35 0.88 -1.75
C VAL A 70 13.02 -0.48 -1.60
N PHE A 71 14.06 -0.77 -2.38
CA PHE A 71 14.80 -2.04 -2.28
C PHE A 71 15.32 -2.28 -0.86
N SER A 72 16.05 -1.33 -0.32
CA SER A 72 16.61 -1.41 1.04
C SER A 72 15.52 -1.58 2.11
N ARG A 73 14.40 -0.86 1.97
CA ARG A 73 13.28 -0.94 2.89
C ARG A 73 12.60 -2.31 2.88
N MET A 74 12.39 -2.88 1.70
CA MET A 74 11.76 -4.19 1.58
C MET A 74 12.63 -5.29 2.18
N TYR A 75 13.94 -5.29 1.95
CA TYR A 75 14.85 -6.24 2.60
C TYR A 75 14.88 -6.08 4.14
N SER A 76 14.87 -4.85 4.62
CA SER A 76 14.76 -4.59 6.06
C SER A 76 13.42 -5.08 6.65
N THR A 77 12.34 -4.99 5.89
CA THR A 77 11.02 -5.53 6.27
C THR A 77 11.03 -7.05 6.30
N MET A 78 11.58 -7.70 5.26
CA MET A 78 11.73 -9.17 5.22
C MET A 78 12.58 -9.69 6.37
N SER A 79 13.69 -9.01 6.69
CA SER A 79 14.56 -9.39 7.80
C SER A 79 13.86 -9.35 9.15
N ARG A 80 13.05 -8.29 9.42
CA ARG A 80 12.23 -8.23 10.64
C ARG A 80 11.16 -9.31 10.70
N ALA A 81 10.47 -9.50 9.60
CA ALA A 81 9.44 -10.54 9.50
C ALA A 81 10.06 -11.93 9.73
N ASN A 82 11.21 -12.20 9.13
CA ASN A 82 11.98 -13.43 9.35
C ASN A 82 12.27 -13.70 10.82
N TRP A 83 12.73 -12.67 11.55
CA TRP A 83 13.01 -12.80 12.98
C TRP A 83 11.75 -13.15 13.77
N ILE A 84 10.62 -12.45 13.51
CA ILE A 84 9.36 -12.72 14.21
C ILE A 84 8.87 -14.15 13.92
N ILE A 85 8.93 -14.57 12.65
CA ILE A 85 8.53 -15.91 12.23
C ILE A 85 9.39 -16.96 12.94
N GLN A 86 10.70 -16.81 12.93
CA GLN A 86 11.61 -17.75 13.57
C GLN A 86 11.30 -17.93 15.05
N GLU A 87 11.11 -16.83 15.78
CA GLU A 87 10.81 -16.88 17.23
C GLU A 87 9.45 -17.52 17.52
N LEU A 88 8.41 -17.20 16.73
CA LEU A 88 7.09 -17.77 16.96
C LEU A 88 7.00 -19.24 16.50
N VAL A 89 7.65 -19.62 15.42
CA VAL A 89 7.73 -21.03 14.97
C VAL A 89 8.51 -21.89 15.96
N LYS A 90 9.64 -21.39 16.52
CA LYS A 90 10.37 -22.07 17.59
C LYS A 90 9.45 -22.30 18.81
N LYS A 91 8.71 -21.29 19.19
CA LYS A 91 7.76 -21.38 20.31
C LYS A 91 6.64 -22.37 20.04
N GLU A 92 6.07 -22.38 18.84
CA GLU A 92 4.99 -23.29 18.46
C GLU A 92 5.39 -24.77 18.56
N LYS A 93 6.67 -25.11 18.30
CA LYS A 93 7.20 -26.47 18.48
C LYS A 93 7.13 -26.96 19.93
N GLY A 94 7.15 -26.06 20.89
CA GLY A 94 7.18 -26.40 22.33
C GLY A 94 5.90 -26.07 23.12
N THR A 95 5.08 -25.15 22.60
CA THR A 95 3.86 -24.68 23.29
C THR A 95 2.81 -24.23 22.29
N THR A 96 1.53 -24.30 22.66
CA THR A 96 0.45 -23.72 21.87
C THR A 96 0.57 -22.19 21.86
N LEU A 97 0.55 -21.59 20.67
CA LEU A 97 0.49 -20.14 20.51
C LEU A 97 -0.88 -19.60 20.98
N THR A 98 -0.89 -18.40 21.56
CA THR A 98 -2.11 -17.66 21.85
C THR A 98 -2.77 -17.19 20.53
N ALA A 99 -4.02 -16.72 20.58
CA ALA A 99 -4.67 -16.14 19.40
C ALA A 99 -3.91 -14.91 18.84
N VAL A 100 -3.37 -14.08 19.73
CA VAL A 100 -2.55 -12.91 19.36
C VAL A 100 -1.26 -13.35 18.70
N GLU A 101 -0.55 -14.33 19.25
CA GLU A 101 0.70 -14.85 18.67
C GLU A 101 0.48 -15.53 17.32
N LYS A 102 -0.63 -16.25 17.13
CA LYS A 102 -1.00 -16.82 15.83
C LYS A 102 -1.26 -15.72 14.80
N ARG A 103 -2.04 -14.71 15.17
CA ARG A 103 -2.26 -13.55 14.31
C ARG A 103 -0.94 -12.88 13.95
N SER A 104 -0.08 -12.61 14.94
CA SER A 104 1.23 -11.98 14.72
C SER A 104 2.13 -12.82 13.79
N LEU A 105 2.07 -14.13 13.88
CA LEU A 105 2.77 -15.03 12.96
C LEU A 105 2.21 -14.91 11.53
N GLY A 106 0.89 -14.87 11.38
CA GLY A 106 0.24 -14.63 10.08
C GLY A 106 0.60 -13.27 9.48
N GLU A 107 0.60 -12.22 10.29
CA GLU A 107 0.99 -10.86 9.88
C GLU A 107 2.47 -10.79 9.46
N ALA A 108 3.34 -11.53 10.13
CA ALA A 108 4.76 -11.61 9.76
C ALA A 108 4.96 -12.34 8.42
N TYR A 109 4.27 -13.47 8.19
CA TYR A 109 4.28 -14.16 6.90
C TYR A 109 3.74 -13.28 5.78
N PHE A 110 2.61 -12.62 6.02
CA PHE A 110 2.04 -11.65 5.07
C PHE A 110 3.03 -10.55 4.71
N SER A 111 3.64 -9.91 5.70
CA SER A 111 4.58 -8.81 5.50
C SER A 111 5.85 -9.25 4.77
N ARG A 112 6.35 -10.47 5.05
CA ARG A 112 7.49 -11.04 4.35
C ARG A 112 7.16 -11.33 2.89
N GLY A 113 6.05 -11.99 2.63
CA GLY A 113 5.59 -12.31 1.28
C GLY A 113 5.27 -11.05 0.47
N TRP A 114 4.62 -10.05 1.08
CA TRP A 114 4.36 -8.76 0.45
C TRP A 114 5.64 -8.01 0.08
N ALA A 115 6.59 -7.89 0.99
CA ALA A 115 7.86 -7.22 0.72
C ALA A 115 8.68 -7.98 -0.36
N HIS A 116 8.66 -9.31 -0.32
CA HIS A 116 9.30 -10.15 -1.32
C HIS A 116 8.63 -9.99 -2.70
N TYR A 117 7.30 -9.94 -2.76
CA TYR A 117 6.55 -9.66 -3.99
C TYR A 117 6.98 -8.34 -4.62
N LEU A 118 7.07 -7.25 -3.82
CA LEU A 118 7.47 -5.94 -4.32
C LEU A 118 8.89 -5.92 -4.92
N ILE A 119 9.80 -6.74 -4.41
CA ILE A 119 11.16 -6.85 -4.95
C ILE A 119 11.19 -7.80 -6.15
N ALA A 120 10.49 -8.92 -6.09
CA ALA A 120 10.56 -9.96 -7.10
C ALA A 120 10.14 -9.45 -8.49
N TYR A 121 8.96 -8.85 -8.60
CA TYR A 121 8.47 -8.41 -9.91
C TYR A 121 9.22 -7.19 -10.48
N ARG A 122 9.89 -6.39 -9.62
CA ARG A 122 10.66 -5.22 -10.06
C ARG A 122 12.07 -5.57 -10.54
N TYR A 123 12.71 -6.51 -9.88
CA TYR A 123 14.15 -6.77 -10.06
C TYR A 123 14.45 -8.18 -10.55
N GLY A 124 13.49 -9.11 -10.48
CA GLY A 124 13.65 -10.47 -10.93
C GLY A 124 13.35 -10.65 -12.42
N THR A 125 13.98 -11.63 -13.03
CA THR A 125 13.77 -12.04 -14.43
C THR A 125 13.62 -13.56 -14.53
N ASP A 126 13.33 -14.05 -15.73
CA ASP A 126 13.32 -15.48 -16.04
C ASP A 126 14.70 -16.17 -15.95
N LYS A 127 15.77 -15.37 -15.89
CA LYS A 127 17.17 -15.85 -15.83
C LYS A 127 17.83 -15.59 -14.49
N GLN A 128 17.22 -14.76 -13.66
CA GLN A 128 17.79 -14.37 -12.39
C GLN A 128 16.67 -13.90 -11.45
N GLY A 129 16.44 -14.63 -10.38
CA GLY A 129 15.56 -14.21 -9.30
C GLY A 129 16.24 -13.22 -8.37
N VAL A 130 15.55 -12.82 -7.31
CA VAL A 130 16.10 -11.95 -6.26
C VAL A 130 16.60 -12.78 -5.07
N PRO A 131 17.58 -12.30 -4.30
CA PRO A 131 18.03 -12.98 -3.10
C PRO A 131 16.91 -13.10 -2.07
N PHE A 132 16.76 -14.29 -1.48
CA PHE A 132 15.75 -14.53 -0.45
C PHE A 132 16.15 -15.69 0.45
N VAL A 133 15.79 -15.59 1.73
CA VAL A 133 16.05 -16.62 2.74
C VAL A 133 14.93 -16.64 3.77
N ARG A 134 14.64 -17.82 4.30
CA ARG A 134 13.71 -18.06 5.39
C ARG A 134 14.49 -18.48 6.63
N TYR A 135 14.43 -17.71 7.71
CA TYR A 135 15.16 -18.00 8.93
C TYR A 135 14.66 -19.28 9.62
N GLU A 136 13.36 -19.59 9.49
CA GLU A 136 12.79 -20.82 10.05
C GLU A 136 13.33 -22.12 9.43
N ASP A 137 13.97 -22.04 8.25
CA ASP A 137 14.58 -23.18 7.58
C ASP A 137 16.03 -23.44 8.06
N PHE A 138 16.57 -22.55 8.89
CA PHE A 138 17.94 -22.66 9.40
C PHE A 138 17.95 -23.01 10.89
N PRO A 139 18.98 -23.74 11.37
CA PRO A 139 19.22 -23.92 12.80
C PRO A 139 19.53 -22.57 13.49
N ASP A 140 19.58 -22.59 14.82
CA ASP A 140 19.60 -21.41 15.69
C ASP A 140 20.68 -20.34 15.39
N ASP A 141 21.70 -20.70 14.62
CA ASP A 141 22.83 -19.84 14.28
C ASP A 141 22.77 -19.28 12.85
N TYR A 142 21.55 -18.97 12.33
CA TYR A 142 21.51 -18.27 11.05
C TYR A 142 22.29 -16.96 11.16
N ASP A 143 23.55 -17.05 10.83
CA ASP A 143 24.44 -15.91 10.70
C ASP A 143 24.13 -15.20 9.39
N ASN A 144 24.06 -13.89 9.44
CA ASN A 144 23.86 -12.90 8.39
C ASN A 144 24.60 -13.11 7.07
N SER A 145 24.75 -14.35 6.63
CA SER A 145 25.25 -14.68 5.31
C SER A 145 24.37 -14.01 4.25
N ILE A 146 24.98 -13.61 3.16
CA ILE A 146 24.26 -13.02 2.03
C ILE A 146 23.15 -13.99 1.59
N PRO A 147 21.87 -13.57 1.58
CA PRO A 147 20.79 -14.44 1.16
C PRO A 147 21.06 -15.04 -0.21
N PRO A 148 20.81 -16.35 -0.42
CA PRO A 148 21.05 -16.98 -1.69
C PRO A 148 20.15 -16.39 -2.77
N GLN A 149 20.74 -16.12 -3.92
CA GLN A 149 20.01 -15.67 -5.09
C GLN A 149 19.15 -16.81 -5.63
N GLN A 150 17.89 -16.54 -5.92
CA GLN A 150 17.03 -17.50 -6.59
C GLN A 150 17.43 -17.64 -8.06
N ALA A 151 17.23 -18.81 -8.65
CA ALA A 151 17.61 -19.07 -10.03
C ALA A 151 16.78 -18.25 -11.03
N THR A 152 15.49 -18.13 -10.76
CA THR A 152 14.53 -17.38 -11.57
C THR A 152 13.55 -16.60 -10.69
N VAL A 153 12.88 -15.62 -11.25
CA VAL A 153 11.79 -14.91 -10.55
C VAL A 153 10.60 -15.83 -10.24
N MET A 154 10.37 -16.88 -11.05
CA MET A 154 9.33 -17.87 -10.77
C MET A 154 9.60 -18.63 -9.47
N ASP A 155 10.86 -18.86 -9.13
CA ASP A 155 11.22 -19.47 -7.84
C ASP A 155 10.90 -18.51 -6.67
N ASN A 156 11.11 -17.21 -6.86
CA ASN A 156 10.63 -16.23 -5.89
C ASN A 156 9.09 -16.24 -5.75
N TYR A 157 8.36 -16.32 -6.87
CA TYR A 157 6.88 -16.37 -6.82
C TYR A 157 6.36 -17.59 -6.06
N LYS A 158 6.98 -18.76 -6.20
CA LYS A 158 6.64 -19.94 -5.38
C LYS A 158 6.79 -19.67 -3.89
N LEU A 159 7.91 -19.07 -3.49
CA LEU A 159 8.19 -18.73 -2.09
C LEU A 159 7.20 -17.69 -1.54
N ILE A 160 6.81 -16.70 -2.36
CA ILE A 160 5.80 -15.70 -2.00
C ILE A 160 4.43 -16.37 -1.78
N ILE A 161 4.03 -17.26 -2.69
CA ILE A 161 2.76 -18.01 -2.57
C ILE A 161 2.75 -18.83 -1.28
N GLU A 162 3.84 -19.53 -0.95
CA GLU A 162 3.95 -20.30 0.30
C GLU A 162 3.85 -19.41 1.55
N ASP A 163 4.44 -18.22 1.52
CA ASP A 163 4.27 -17.26 2.62
C ASP A 163 2.83 -16.77 2.74
N MET A 164 2.17 -16.49 1.63
CA MET A 164 0.75 -16.10 1.65
C MET A 164 -0.15 -17.24 2.11
N ASP A 165 0.15 -18.50 1.75
CA ASP A 165 -0.60 -19.67 2.26
C ASP A 165 -0.46 -19.81 3.78
N LYS A 166 0.73 -19.62 4.32
CA LYS A 166 0.96 -19.59 5.78
C LYS A 166 0.24 -18.40 6.42
N ALA A 167 0.28 -17.23 5.78
CA ALA A 167 -0.48 -16.06 6.25
C ALA A 167 -1.98 -16.37 6.33
N ILE A 168 -2.58 -16.95 5.29
CA ILE A 168 -4.00 -17.34 5.28
C ILE A 168 -4.33 -18.32 6.42
N ALA A 169 -3.43 -19.27 6.71
CA ALA A 169 -3.65 -20.26 7.77
C ALA A 169 -3.65 -19.67 9.19
N TYR A 170 -2.92 -18.57 9.42
CA TYR A 170 -2.79 -17.95 10.74
C TYR A 170 -3.60 -16.68 10.92
N LEU A 171 -3.88 -15.95 9.85
CA LEU A 171 -4.62 -14.68 9.90
C LEU A 171 -6.13 -14.92 10.16
N PRO A 172 -6.77 -14.02 10.89
CA PRO A 172 -8.23 -13.99 10.96
C PRO A 172 -8.84 -13.47 9.67
N ASN A 173 -10.14 -13.72 9.50
CA ASN A 173 -10.93 -13.02 8.48
C ASN A 173 -11.16 -11.57 8.92
N PHE A 174 -11.28 -10.65 7.96
CA PHE A 174 -11.51 -9.23 8.20
C PHE A 174 -12.70 -8.97 9.14
N GLU A 175 -13.79 -9.69 8.95
CA GLU A 175 -15.04 -9.53 9.72
C GLU A 175 -14.88 -9.88 11.22
N SER A 176 -13.83 -10.60 11.57
CA SER A 176 -13.54 -10.95 12.96
C SER A 176 -12.70 -9.91 13.71
N TYR A 177 -12.21 -8.89 13.00
CA TYR A 177 -11.47 -7.80 13.63
C TYR A 177 -12.39 -6.78 14.29
N ASP A 178 -12.03 -6.35 15.50
CA ASP A 178 -12.58 -5.17 16.13
C ASP A 178 -12.09 -3.89 15.43
N ALA A 179 -12.65 -2.76 15.81
CA ALA A 179 -12.35 -1.47 15.19
C ALA A 179 -10.84 -1.12 15.22
N ASP A 180 -10.14 -1.48 16.29
CA ASP A 180 -8.74 -1.13 16.50
C ASP A 180 -7.78 -1.99 15.66
N ASN A 181 -8.26 -3.11 15.12
CA ASN A 181 -7.46 -4.07 14.37
C ASN A 181 -7.78 -4.14 12.87
N ARG A 182 -8.78 -3.41 12.37
CA ARG A 182 -9.23 -3.48 10.96
C ARG A 182 -8.17 -3.10 9.92
N GLY A 183 -7.17 -2.30 10.29
CA GLY A 183 -6.05 -1.95 9.41
C GLY A 183 -5.00 -3.05 9.26
N ARG A 184 -5.08 -4.13 10.04
CA ARG A 184 -4.13 -5.24 9.99
C ARG A 184 -4.38 -6.15 8.80
N ALA A 185 -3.34 -6.88 8.39
CA ALA A 185 -3.47 -7.90 7.36
C ALA A 185 -4.49 -8.99 7.77
N HIS A 186 -5.24 -9.47 6.81
CA HIS A 186 -6.28 -10.49 6.99
C HIS A 186 -6.26 -11.48 5.82
N GLN A 187 -7.02 -12.56 5.92
CA GLN A 187 -7.00 -13.64 4.93
C GLN A 187 -7.25 -13.15 3.50
N ALA A 188 -8.27 -12.32 3.28
CA ALA A 188 -8.56 -11.81 1.94
C ALA A 188 -7.41 -10.95 1.35
N ALA A 189 -6.68 -10.21 2.18
CA ALA A 189 -5.49 -9.48 1.73
C ALA A 189 -4.40 -10.44 1.21
N ALA A 190 -4.16 -11.54 1.92
CA ALA A 190 -3.19 -12.54 1.49
C ALA A 190 -3.62 -13.25 0.20
N VAL A 191 -4.91 -13.58 0.04
CA VAL A 191 -5.46 -14.14 -1.20
C VAL A 191 -5.29 -13.17 -2.37
N ALA A 192 -5.51 -11.87 -2.15
CA ALA A 192 -5.33 -10.85 -3.17
C ALA A 192 -3.87 -10.74 -3.64
N PHE A 193 -2.90 -10.80 -2.71
CA PHE A 193 -1.49 -10.82 -3.09
C PHE A 193 -1.06 -12.11 -3.76
N LYS A 194 -1.69 -13.25 -3.46
CA LYS A 194 -1.52 -14.47 -4.27
C LYS A 194 -1.99 -14.24 -5.70
N ALA A 195 -3.17 -13.65 -5.90
CA ALA A 195 -3.68 -13.33 -7.24
C ALA A 195 -2.70 -12.44 -8.02
N LYS A 196 -2.18 -11.37 -7.41
CA LYS A 196 -1.17 -10.51 -8.03
C LYS A 196 0.13 -11.28 -8.35
N THR A 197 0.57 -12.14 -7.47
CA THR A 197 1.78 -12.95 -7.69
C THR A 197 1.58 -13.90 -8.86
N TYR A 198 0.45 -14.59 -8.95
CA TYR A 198 0.12 -15.44 -10.08
C TYR A 198 -0.01 -14.65 -11.39
N ALA A 199 -0.56 -13.44 -11.35
CA ALA A 199 -0.67 -12.59 -12.54
C ALA A 199 0.72 -12.20 -13.10
N TYR A 200 1.68 -11.85 -12.24
CA TYR A 200 3.05 -11.63 -12.68
C TYR A 200 3.73 -12.92 -13.15
N TRP A 201 3.49 -14.05 -12.48
CA TRP A 201 3.99 -15.34 -12.95
C TRP A 201 3.43 -15.72 -14.32
N ALA A 202 2.16 -15.39 -14.58
CA ALA A 202 1.49 -15.65 -15.84
C ALA A 202 2.13 -14.95 -17.05
N THR A 203 2.95 -13.92 -16.83
CA THR A 203 3.76 -13.30 -17.91
C THR A 203 4.82 -14.25 -18.47
N TRP A 204 5.21 -15.26 -17.69
CA TRP A 204 6.20 -16.31 -18.07
C TRP A 204 5.54 -17.66 -18.33
N ASP A 205 4.44 -17.95 -17.66
CA ASP A 205 3.67 -19.18 -17.74
C ASP A 205 2.17 -18.87 -17.72
N ALA A 206 1.58 -18.76 -18.90
CA ALA A 206 0.18 -18.39 -19.08
C ALA A 206 -0.83 -19.32 -18.35
N THR A 207 -0.43 -20.54 -17.96
CA THR A 207 -1.29 -21.45 -17.19
C THR A 207 -1.65 -20.88 -15.81
N GLN A 208 -0.86 -19.96 -15.28
CA GLN A 208 -1.08 -19.32 -13.99
C GLN A 208 -2.31 -18.40 -13.96
N TRP A 209 -2.85 -17.99 -15.12
CA TRP A 209 -4.12 -17.25 -15.16
C TRP A 209 -5.27 -18.03 -14.54
N ASN A 210 -5.27 -19.35 -14.59
CA ASN A 210 -6.28 -20.16 -13.91
C ASN A 210 -6.24 -19.95 -12.38
N ASN A 211 -5.05 -19.82 -11.81
CA ASN A 211 -4.87 -19.53 -10.40
C ASN A 211 -5.33 -18.11 -10.05
N VAL A 212 -5.13 -17.13 -10.94
CA VAL A 212 -5.65 -15.76 -10.74
C VAL A 212 -7.18 -15.80 -10.62
N ILE A 213 -7.86 -16.46 -11.57
CA ILE A 213 -9.31 -16.58 -11.58
C ILE A 213 -9.81 -17.26 -10.30
N GLU A 214 -9.15 -18.34 -9.87
CA GLU A 214 -9.50 -19.04 -8.64
C GLU A 214 -9.40 -18.14 -7.42
N MET A 215 -8.32 -17.36 -7.30
CA MET A 215 -8.14 -16.43 -6.17
C MET A 215 -9.21 -15.34 -6.18
N VAL A 216 -9.56 -14.80 -7.34
CA VAL A 216 -10.62 -13.78 -7.46
C VAL A 216 -11.97 -14.35 -7.06
N ASN A 217 -12.30 -15.56 -7.53
CA ASN A 217 -13.52 -16.25 -7.11
C ASN A 217 -13.56 -16.51 -5.59
N GLN A 218 -12.43 -16.84 -4.98
CA GLN A 218 -12.35 -16.98 -3.53
C GLN A 218 -12.63 -15.66 -2.80
N LEU A 219 -12.11 -14.53 -3.30
CA LEU A 219 -12.36 -13.21 -2.72
C LEU A 219 -13.85 -12.88 -2.69
N GLU A 220 -14.54 -13.13 -3.78
CA GLU A 220 -15.98 -12.89 -3.90
C GLU A 220 -16.80 -13.87 -3.02
N ASN A 221 -16.59 -15.17 -3.18
CA ASN A 221 -17.48 -16.19 -2.62
C ASN A 221 -17.17 -16.54 -1.16
N ASN A 222 -15.90 -16.47 -0.73
CA ASN A 222 -15.48 -16.90 0.60
C ASN A 222 -15.23 -15.72 1.55
N TYR A 223 -14.94 -14.54 1.01
CA TYR A 223 -14.56 -13.37 1.80
C TYR A 223 -15.49 -12.16 1.59
N ASN A 224 -16.59 -12.33 0.86
CA ASN A 224 -17.60 -11.28 0.62
C ASN A 224 -16.99 -9.95 0.14
N ARG A 225 -16.01 -10.03 -0.76
CA ARG A 225 -15.42 -8.84 -1.38
C ARG A 225 -16.24 -8.46 -2.60
N ASP A 226 -16.51 -7.17 -2.73
CA ASP A 226 -17.33 -6.60 -3.80
C ASP A 226 -16.88 -5.17 -4.08
N LEU A 227 -17.36 -4.57 -5.16
CA LEU A 227 -17.12 -3.18 -5.48
C LEU A 227 -17.82 -2.26 -4.47
N ALA A 228 -17.21 -1.13 -4.17
CA ALA A 228 -17.87 -0.08 -3.40
C ALA A 228 -19.12 0.42 -4.13
N PRO A 229 -20.21 0.77 -3.43
CA PRO A 229 -21.45 1.25 -4.06
C PRO A 229 -21.24 2.49 -4.93
N THR A 230 -20.30 3.35 -4.56
CA THR A 230 -19.98 4.57 -5.31
C THR A 230 -18.47 4.81 -5.36
N PHE A 231 -18.02 5.48 -6.40
CA PHE A 231 -16.62 5.88 -6.53
C PHE A 231 -16.20 6.87 -5.42
N ALA A 232 -17.13 7.64 -4.90
CA ALA A 232 -16.90 8.60 -3.82
C ALA A 232 -16.39 7.93 -2.54
N GLU A 233 -16.93 6.76 -2.20
CA GLU A 233 -16.58 6.04 -0.98
C GLU A 233 -15.14 5.54 -0.96
N LEU A 234 -14.55 5.34 -2.13
CA LEU A 234 -13.17 4.82 -2.25
C LEU A 234 -12.08 5.82 -1.81
N PHE A 235 -12.39 7.10 -1.75
CA PHE A 235 -11.40 8.14 -1.41
C PHE A 235 -11.98 9.11 -0.39
N SER A 236 -12.94 8.62 0.38
CA SER A 236 -13.61 9.38 1.43
C SER A 236 -12.77 9.41 2.70
N SER A 237 -12.74 10.55 3.35
CA SER A 237 -12.22 10.69 4.71
C SER A 237 -13.33 10.56 5.79
N ASP A 238 -14.55 10.17 5.41
CA ASP A 238 -15.60 9.82 6.34
C ASP A 238 -15.34 8.43 6.94
N LEU A 239 -15.33 8.34 8.26
CA LEU A 239 -15.05 7.09 8.99
C LEU A 239 -15.98 5.93 8.62
N LYS A 240 -17.21 6.23 8.17
CA LYS A 240 -18.16 5.18 7.71
C LYS A 240 -17.67 4.43 6.47
N ASP A 241 -16.88 5.10 5.61
CA ASP A 241 -16.41 4.56 4.32
C ASP A 241 -15.02 3.91 4.44
N TYR A 242 -14.36 4.00 5.61
CA TYR A 242 -12.99 3.53 5.81
C TYR A 242 -12.78 2.05 5.52
N TRP A 243 -13.80 1.23 5.67
CA TRP A 243 -13.71 -0.23 5.64
C TRP A 243 -14.74 -0.84 4.69
N ASN A 244 -14.85 -0.29 3.49
CA ASN A 244 -15.77 -0.82 2.48
C ASN A 244 -15.30 -2.18 1.94
N ALA A 245 -16.22 -2.92 1.27
CA ALA A 245 -15.98 -4.27 0.78
C ALA A 245 -14.93 -4.34 -0.35
N GLU A 246 -14.68 -3.23 -1.05
CA GLU A 246 -13.71 -3.17 -2.12
C GLU A 246 -12.27 -3.12 -1.63
N TYR A 247 -12.02 -2.62 -0.42
CA TYR A 247 -10.68 -2.58 0.14
C TYR A 247 -10.22 -3.97 0.56
N LEU A 248 -9.21 -4.49 -0.14
CA LEU A 248 -8.57 -5.74 0.23
C LEU A 248 -7.43 -5.55 1.22
N TRP A 249 -6.69 -4.46 1.08
CA TRP A 249 -5.76 -4.00 2.09
C TRP A 249 -5.46 -2.52 1.92
N THR A 250 -5.30 -1.81 3.04
CA THR A 250 -5.07 -0.36 3.08
C THR A 250 -3.97 -0.02 4.06
N ILE A 251 -3.33 1.11 3.88
CA ILE A 251 -2.59 1.80 4.95
C ILE A 251 -3.59 2.74 5.61
N PRO A 252 -4.02 2.46 6.83
CA PRO A 252 -5.00 3.29 7.52
C PRO A 252 -4.37 4.63 7.92
N SER A 253 -5.17 5.68 7.87
CA SER A 253 -4.80 7.01 8.33
C SER A 253 -5.88 7.59 9.23
N ILE A 254 -5.49 8.11 10.36
CA ILE A 254 -6.39 8.77 11.30
C ILE A 254 -6.29 10.29 11.26
N GLY A 255 -5.42 10.82 10.41
CA GLY A 255 -5.08 12.23 10.42
C GLY A 255 -4.26 12.64 11.65
N GLY A 256 -3.81 13.86 11.70
CA GLY A 256 -3.02 14.40 12.82
C GLY A 256 -1.52 14.24 12.63
N ALA A 257 -0.75 14.96 13.46
CA ALA A 257 0.70 14.84 13.45
C ALA A 257 1.11 13.54 14.07
N LEU A 258 1.78 12.73 13.31
CA LEU A 258 2.49 11.51 13.69
C LEU A 258 2.20 10.91 15.08
N PRO A 259 2.20 9.61 15.23
CA PRO A 259 2.63 8.62 14.26
C PRO A 259 1.50 7.98 13.44
N GLY A 260 0.30 8.42 13.52
CA GLY A 260 -0.86 7.72 12.97
C GLY A 260 -1.42 8.28 11.66
N GLY A 261 -0.90 9.43 11.18
CA GLY A 261 -1.31 9.99 9.89
C GLY A 261 -0.36 9.59 8.77
N THR A 262 -0.89 9.41 7.57
CA THR A 262 -0.08 9.40 6.37
C THR A 262 0.11 10.84 5.93
N GLU A 263 1.32 11.37 5.95
CA GLU A 263 1.66 12.67 5.35
C GLU A 263 1.33 12.71 3.87
N PHE A 264 1.18 11.60 3.34
CA PHE A 264 0.96 11.18 2.00
C PHE A 264 -0.51 10.81 1.82
N PRO A 265 -1.12 11.14 0.80
CA PRO A 265 -0.72 11.90 -0.37
C PRO A 265 -0.97 13.41 -0.27
N GLY A 266 -1.53 13.90 0.82
CA GLY A 266 -1.94 15.29 0.95
C GLY A 266 -0.82 16.28 0.59
N ILE A 267 0.30 16.21 1.32
CA ILE A 267 1.42 17.14 1.11
C ILE A 267 2.00 17.08 -0.30
N ILE A 268 2.02 15.89 -0.92
CA ILE A 268 2.64 15.70 -2.23
C ILE A 268 1.75 16.20 -3.35
N LEU A 269 0.47 15.89 -3.27
CA LEU A 269 -0.48 16.15 -4.33
C LEU A 269 -1.01 17.57 -4.34
N GLU A 270 -1.14 18.19 -3.16
CA GLU A 270 -1.71 19.50 -3.04
C GLU A 270 -0.80 20.59 -3.59
N ASN A 271 -1.40 21.59 -4.19
CA ASN A 271 -0.68 22.69 -4.78
C ASN A 271 -0.02 23.59 -3.74
N LYS A 272 1.12 24.18 -4.12
CA LYS A 272 1.77 25.21 -3.32
C LYS A 272 0.92 26.48 -3.25
N GLY A 273 1.03 27.16 -2.12
CA GLY A 273 0.46 28.49 -1.96
C GLY A 273 -1.04 28.53 -1.76
N TRP A 274 -1.65 27.45 -1.33
CA TRP A 274 -3.06 27.39 -1.00
C TRP A 274 -3.37 27.93 0.39
N GLY A 275 -2.77 29.08 0.73
CA GLY A 275 -3.07 29.79 1.95
C GLY A 275 -2.48 29.13 3.20
N LYS A 276 -3.31 28.62 4.08
CA LYS A 276 -2.94 28.03 5.37
C LYS A 276 -2.08 26.77 5.22
N TYR A 277 -2.15 26.09 4.07
CA TYR A 277 -1.49 24.85 3.78
C TYR A 277 -0.57 25.00 2.56
N ASN A 278 0.56 24.34 2.58
CA ASN A 278 1.57 24.47 1.56
C ASN A 278 2.03 23.10 1.07
N GLY A 279 1.22 22.48 0.27
CA GLY A 279 1.55 21.24 -0.41
C GLY A 279 2.77 21.36 -1.33
N TRP A 280 3.30 20.25 -1.80
CA TRP A 280 4.49 20.23 -2.66
C TRP A 280 4.15 20.39 -4.14
N GLY A 281 2.89 20.18 -4.52
CA GLY A 281 2.42 20.31 -5.91
C GLY A 281 3.12 19.34 -6.86
N GLN A 282 3.47 18.16 -6.38
CA GLN A 282 4.06 17.10 -7.19
C GLN A 282 2.94 16.37 -7.96
N MET A 283 3.25 15.54 -8.92
CA MET A 283 2.31 14.68 -9.64
C MET A 283 1.06 15.41 -10.14
N LYS A 284 1.10 15.86 -11.36
CA LYS A 284 -0.04 16.48 -12.03
C LYS A 284 -0.68 15.50 -13.00
N PRO A 285 -2.02 15.41 -13.06
CA PRO A 285 -2.67 14.68 -14.13
C PRO A 285 -2.24 15.19 -15.50
N SER A 286 -2.01 14.28 -16.44
CA SER A 286 -1.78 14.67 -17.83
C SER A 286 -3.05 15.18 -18.49
N TYR A 287 -2.92 15.96 -19.55
CA TYR A 287 -4.04 16.41 -20.34
C TYR A 287 -4.79 15.22 -20.97
N ASP A 288 -4.06 14.21 -21.40
CA ASP A 288 -4.61 13.03 -22.06
C ASP A 288 -5.56 12.25 -21.13
N ILE A 289 -5.18 12.04 -19.85
CA ILE A 289 -6.07 11.37 -18.90
C ILE A 289 -7.32 12.20 -18.60
N TYR A 290 -7.17 13.53 -18.54
CA TYR A 290 -8.32 14.40 -18.36
C TYR A 290 -9.29 14.28 -19.54
N GLU A 291 -8.82 14.35 -20.79
CA GLU A 291 -9.66 14.21 -21.97
C GLU A 291 -10.31 12.83 -22.06
N GLU A 292 -9.55 11.77 -21.73
CA GLU A 292 -10.09 10.41 -21.73
C GLU A 292 -11.26 10.27 -20.74
N MET A 293 -11.07 10.75 -19.51
CA MET A 293 -12.12 10.73 -18.50
C MET A 293 -13.31 11.66 -18.85
N ALA A 294 -13.07 12.75 -19.56
CA ALA A 294 -14.10 13.70 -19.97
C ALA A 294 -15.01 13.19 -21.11
N LYS A 295 -14.63 12.09 -21.77
CA LYS A 295 -15.49 11.45 -22.79
C LYS A 295 -16.84 11.01 -22.25
N ASP A 296 -16.89 10.61 -20.99
CA ASP A 296 -18.13 10.25 -20.27
C ASP A 296 -18.90 11.47 -19.75
N GLY A 297 -18.50 12.68 -20.13
CA GLY A 297 -19.04 13.95 -19.70
C GLY A 297 -18.20 14.62 -18.62
N LYS A 298 -18.01 15.93 -18.73
CA LYS A 298 -17.18 16.72 -17.77
C LYS A 298 -17.70 16.73 -16.33
N GLY A 299 -18.97 16.40 -16.13
CA GLY A 299 -19.58 16.29 -14.79
C GLY A 299 -19.67 14.88 -14.25
N ASN A 300 -19.05 13.88 -14.92
CA ASN A 300 -19.09 12.51 -14.41
C ASN A 300 -18.35 12.41 -13.06
N ASP A 301 -18.88 11.60 -12.16
CA ASP A 301 -18.41 11.49 -10.77
C ASP A 301 -16.94 11.06 -10.68
N ARG A 302 -16.50 10.18 -11.57
CA ARG A 302 -15.12 9.71 -11.59
C ARG A 302 -14.13 10.82 -11.94
N LEU A 303 -14.45 11.67 -12.92
CA LEU A 303 -13.59 12.79 -13.31
C LEU A 303 -13.50 13.84 -12.21
N VAL A 304 -14.66 14.35 -11.75
CA VAL A 304 -14.69 15.47 -10.78
C VAL A 304 -14.08 15.11 -9.43
N ARG A 305 -14.11 13.82 -9.05
CA ARG A 305 -13.48 13.33 -7.82
C ARG A 305 -12.01 12.97 -8.00
N SER A 306 -11.53 12.88 -9.21
CA SER A 306 -10.13 12.53 -9.48
C SER A 306 -9.28 13.74 -9.83
N ILE A 307 -9.83 14.71 -10.54
CA ILE A 307 -9.09 15.84 -11.14
C ILE A 307 -9.83 17.15 -10.87
N LEU A 308 -9.10 18.15 -10.38
CA LEU A 308 -9.51 19.55 -10.38
C LEU A 308 -8.95 20.26 -11.58
N GLU A 309 -9.80 20.99 -12.29
CA GLU A 309 -9.43 21.83 -13.43
C GLU A 309 -9.10 23.25 -12.98
N TYR A 310 -8.13 23.90 -13.62
CA TYR A 310 -7.78 25.29 -13.37
C TYR A 310 -9.02 26.21 -13.54
N ASN A 311 -9.16 27.17 -12.63
CA ASN A 311 -10.32 28.04 -12.46
C ASN A 311 -11.66 27.38 -12.05
N GLN A 312 -11.67 26.08 -11.81
CA GLN A 312 -12.81 25.42 -11.22
C GLN A 312 -13.06 25.92 -9.79
N GLU A 313 -14.31 26.16 -9.44
CA GLU A 313 -14.70 26.40 -8.05
C GLU A 313 -14.86 25.08 -7.32
N PHE A 314 -14.35 25.03 -6.10
CA PHE A 314 -14.39 23.83 -5.25
C PHE A 314 -14.48 24.19 -3.78
N PRO A 315 -15.02 23.30 -2.94
CA PRO A 315 -14.96 23.47 -1.48
C PRO A 315 -13.52 23.28 -0.98
N PHE A 316 -13.12 24.10 -0.04
CA PHE A 316 -11.81 24.03 0.59
C PHE A 316 -11.93 24.45 2.05
N PHE A 317 -11.99 23.48 2.96
CA PHE A 317 -12.24 23.68 4.39
C PHE A 317 -13.42 24.62 4.67
N GLY A 318 -14.59 24.29 4.11
CA GLY A 318 -15.83 25.06 4.30
C GLY A 318 -15.97 26.36 3.51
N GLU A 319 -14.93 26.78 2.80
CA GLU A 319 -14.96 27.95 1.90
C GLU A 319 -15.06 27.51 0.45
N THR A 320 -15.60 28.35 -0.41
CA THR A 320 -15.54 28.16 -1.86
C THR A 320 -14.30 28.86 -2.38
N ARG A 321 -13.43 28.12 -3.05
CA ARG A 321 -12.21 28.65 -3.67
C ARG A 321 -12.12 28.26 -5.14
N LYS A 322 -11.23 28.94 -5.87
CA LYS A 322 -10.83 28.57 -7.22
C LYS A 322 -9.43 28.00 -7.21
N PHE A 323 -9.19 27.03 -8.05
CA PHE A 323 -7.84 26.57 -8.35
C PHE A 323 -7.09 27.67 -9.11
N TRP A 324 -6.04 28.24 -8.51
CA TRP A 324 -5.37 29.43 -9.07
C TRP A 324 -3.84 29.44 -8.93
N SER A 325 -3.23 28.39 -8.44
CA SER A 325 -1.78 28.44 -8.18
C SER A 325 -0.99 28.72 -9.46
N THR A 326 -0.24 29.82 -9.46
CA THR A 326 0.63 30.22 -10.58
C THR A 326 1.86 29.32 -10.70
N SER A 327 2.30 28.70 -9.60
CA SER A 327 3.44 27.77 -9.61
C SER A 327 3.11 26.39 -10.17
N ASP A 328 1.82 26.07 -10.32
CA ASP A 328 1.33 24.75 -10.70
C ASP A 328 0.49 24.77 -11.99
N LEU A 329 0.58 25.88 -12.74
CA LEU A 329 -0.17 26.07 -13.99
C LEU A 329 0.28 25.17 -15.16
N GLU A 330 1.43 24.55 -15.03
CA GLU A 330 2.06 23.80 -16.12
C GLU A 330 1.16 22.71 -16.71
N ALA A 331 0.33 22.06 -15.90
CA ALA A 331 -0.62 21.06 -16.37
C ALA A 331 -2.07 21.57 -16.44
N GLY A 332 -2.40 22.68 -15.78
CA GLY A 332 -3.79 23.15 -15.64
C GLY A 332 -4.69 22.31 -14.74
N PHE A 333 -4.14 21.27 -14.12
CA PHE A 333 -4.88 20.27 -13.34
C PHE A 333 -4.20 19.97 -12.01
N MET A 334 -5.00 19.47 -11.04
CA MET A 334 -4.52 18.91 -9.79
C MET A 334 -5.25 17.62 -9.49
N ILE A 335 -4.60 16.68 -8.81
CA ILE A 335 -5.24 15.48 -8.31
C ILE A 335 -6.18 15.87 -7.15
N ASN A 336 -7.42 15.39 -7.23
CA ASN A 336 -8.46 15.62 -6.22
C ASN A 336 -8.65 14.42 -5.27
N LYS A 337 -8.04 13.29 -5.54
CA LYS A 337 -8.08 12.11 -4.66
C LYS A 337 -7.22 12.34 -3.42
N TYR A 338 -7.61 11.73 -2.31
CA TYR A 338 -6.85 11.71 -1.06
C TYR A 338 -6.66 13.06 -0.37
N ILE A 339 -7.49 14.07 -0.67
CA ILE A 339 -7.34 15.42 -0.12
C ILE A 339 -8.53 15.75 0.77
N ASP A 340 -8.29 15.93 2.06
CA ASP A 340 -9.31 16.23 3.07
C ASP A 340 -9.94 17.59 2.90
N ALA A 341 -9.19 18.55 2.38
CA ALA A 341 -9.59 19.94 2.24
C ALA A 341 -10.91 20.16 1.48
N PHE A 342 -11.32 19.17 0.67
CA PHE A 342 -12.53 19.22 -0.14
C PHE A 342 -13.77 18.66 0.56
N ILE A 343 -13.60 18.06 1.73
CA ILE A 343 -14.66 17.32 2.42
C ILE A 343 -14.99 17.96 3.77
N TYR A 344 -13.99 18.45 4.50
CA TYR A 344 -14.15 18.99 5.84
C TYR A 344 -14.21 20.51 5.87
N SER A 345 -15.00 21.04 6.80
CA SER A 345 -15.00 22.48 7.12
C SER A 345 -13.74 22.92 7.88
N ASP A 346 -13.11 21.99 8.59
CA ASP A 346 -11.90 22.23 9.37
C ASP A 346 -10.75 21.37 8.88
N PRO A 347 -9.51 21.90 8.92
CA PRO A 347 -8.33 21.09 8.67
C PRO A 347 -8.24 19.92 9.66
N VAL A 348 -8.00 18.72 9.16
CA VAL A 348 -7.78 17.57 10.02
C VAL A 348 -6.52 17.78 10.85
N GLY A 349 -6.69 17.73 12.17
CA GLY A 349 -5.56 17.97 13.08
C GLY A 349 -5.04 19.40 12.99
N GLU A 350 -5.90 20.39 13.19
CA GLU A 350 -5.48 21.79 13.31
C GLU A 350 -4.34 21.89 14.34
N GLY A 351 -3.17 22.36 13.92
CA GLY A 351 -1.94 22.31 14.71
C GLY A 351 -1.10 21.05 14.52
N ALA A 352 -1.59 20.02 13.83
CA ALA A 352 -0.88 18.83 13.47
C ALA A 352 -0.26 19.01 12.08
N VAL A 353 0.89 19.65 12.02
CA VAL A 353 1.69 19.80 10.81
C VAL A 353 2.80 18.76 10.77
N SER A 354 3.33 18.44 9.59
CA SER A 354 4.52 17.61 9.48
C SER A 354 5.68 18.20 10.27
N ALA A 355 6.71 17.40 10.53
CA ALA A 355 7.93 17.86 11.20
C ALA A 355 8.57 19.09 10.51
N ASN A 356 8.28 19.30 9.24
CA ASN A 356 8.74 20.45 8.45
C ASN A 356 7.77 21.65 8.52
N GLY A 357 6.67 21.55 9.24
CA GLY A 357 5.66 22.60 9.33
C GLY A 357 4.82 22.79 8.07
N ASP A 358 4.84 21.83 7.14
CA ASP A 358 4.28 22.03 5.80
C ASP A 358 2.79 21.71 5.73
N TRP A 359 2.35 20.58 6.33
CA TRP A 359 1.02 20.09 6.03
C TRP A 359 0.43 19.20 7.13
N PRO A 360 -0.85 19.28 7.46
CA PRO A 360 -1.51 18.28 8.28
C PRO A 360 -1.65 16.96 7.52
N THR A 361 -1.49 15.87 8.22
CA THR A 361 -1.70 14.55 7.67
C THR A 361 -3.16 14.33 7.29
N VAL A 362 -3.40 13.57 6.24
CA VAL A 362 -4.75 13.28 5.75
C VAL A 362 -5.40 12.10 6.47
N ARG A 363 -6.73 12.08 6.53
CA ARG A 363 -7.53 10.98 7.11
C ARG A 363 -7.96 9.94 6.10
N VAL A 364 -7.61 10.07 4.85
CA VAL A 364 -8.01 9.11 3.82
C VAL A 364 -7.17 7.85 3.93
N ASN A 365 -7.80 6.70 4.06
CA ASN A 365 -7.11 5.41 3.96
C ASN A 365 -6.49 5.27 2.57
N PHE A 366 -5.24 4.84 2.54
CA PHE A 366 -4.56 4.60 1.27
C PHE A 366 -4.75 3.14 0.84
N PRO A 367 -5.60 2.85 -0.17
CA PRO A 367 -5.81 1.48 -0.63
C PRO A 367 -4.61 0.97 -1.41
N ILE A 368 -3.99 -0.07 -0.90
CA ILE A 368 -2.85 -0.75 -1.55
C ILE A 368 -3.34 -1.68 -2.63
N ILE A 369 -4.45 -2.36 -2.37
CA ILE A 369 -5.06 -3.31 -3.28
C ILE A 369 -6.58 -3.28 -3.11
N ARG A 370 -7.30 -3.24 -4.23
CA ARG A 370 -8.76 -3.18 -4.28
C ARG A 370 -9.34 -4.33 -5.08
N PHE A 371 -10.56 -4.72 -4.77
CA PHE A 371 -11.26 -5.79 -5.48
C PHE A 371 -11.46 -5.49 -6.97
N ALA A 372 -11.65 -4.21 -7.34
CA ALA A 372 -11.70 -3.80 -8.75
C ALA A 372 -10.45 -4.21 -9.53
N GLU A 373 -9.24 -4.11 -8.93
CA GLU A 373 -8.01 -4.58 -9.56
C GLU A 373 -8.05 -6.09 -9.79
N MET A 374 -8.58 -6.85 -8.84
CA MET A 374 -8.70 -8.30 -8.96
C MET A 374 -9.64 -8.71 -10.09
N LEU A 375 -10.78 -8.05 -10.23
CA LEU A 375 -11.70 -8.27 -11.35
C LEU A 375 -11.01 -7.98 -12.69
N LEU A 376 -10.29 -6.87 -12.80
CA LEU A 376 -9.54 -6.54 -14.03
C LEU A 376 -8.47 -7.59 -14.34
N LEU A 377 -7.74 -8.08 -13.34
CA LEU A 377 -6.76 -9.15 -13.54
C LEU A 377 -7.41 -10.44 -14.03
N SER A 378 -8.60 -10.79 -13.53
CA SER A 378 -9.31 -12.01 -13.96
C SER A 378 -9.78 -11.95 -15.42
N LEU A 379 -9.84 -10.77 -16.03
CA LEU A 379 -10.27 -10.57 -17.41
C LEU A 379 -9.13 -10.54 -18.43
N ILE A 380 -7.87 -10.42 -18.00
CA ILE A 380 -6.72 -10.27 -18.93
C ILE A 380 -6.55 -11.48 -19.85
N HIS A 381 -6.99 -12.66 -19.43
CA HIS A 381 -6.82 -13.91 -20.19
C HIS A 381 -7.90 -14.09 -21.28
N ILE A 382 -8.93 -13.24 -21.33
CA ILE A 382 -10.01 -13.27 -22.33
C ILE A 382 -9.62 -12.46 -23.55
#